data_a1d976d3fc8ea3e4c09607ae35fae3e4
#
_entry.id   a1d976d3fc8ea3e4c09607ae35fae3e4
#
_cell.length_a   1.000
_cell.length_b   1.000
_cell.length_c   1.000
_cell.angle_alpha   90.00
_cell.angle_beta   90.00
_cell.angle_gamma   90.00
#
_symmetry.space_group_name_H-M   'P 1'
#
loop_
_entity.id
_entity.type
_entity.pdbx_description
1 polymer ?
#
loop_
_entity_poly.entity_id
_entity_poly.type
_entity_poly.pdbx_seq_one_letter_code
_entity_poly.pdbx_strand_id
1 'polypeptide(L)'
;MSYERHCFTRRGNMFFKERKGALPAYIITLIICTVLMFIMNTLQDSIASNHYIDTLDEIIAGKNAGDVWSEIQWLIGEIPEGQVMRTWVCGVVMIIFTFIGYFFERTNSRFRGTDLVGGSGYFIPMLLVSTGAMLLANLVYHRATMNGWAATFISFCSLAPLLFTIYGGGAKKIATEMILGGLAPAGFGAYIAMPYIVKPLGLPAFVSAAIGMAVTVPLCVLLCRHLPWMTPIDMSIYKSSPADNRSFSDSRLYVRRLLADPSELIFWGSSWGTVGMYIGAVLAWWLDPLANSCAAYKFPTVMCCQLITIATSIFLWFPKIKRGESAFTFSGFVIISAFINTYEMSVPLMIISILVAAVFTPLTAMKLYEKTKLRSLPPCCSTLTSFCIVCISWSLVLRAVTM
;
A
#
# COMPACT_ATOMS: atom_id res chain seq x y z
N MET A 1 28.65 -21.05 29.02
CA MET A 1 28.04 -21.64 27.79
C MET A 1 26.70 -22.33 27.96
N SER A 2 26.34 -22.88 29.11
CA SER A 2 25.02 -23.55 29.31
C SER A 2 23.86 -22.58 29.55
N TYR A 3 24.09 -21.46 30.19
CA TYR A 3 23.08 -20.48 30.57
C TYR A 3 22.51 -19.69 29.32
N GLU A 4 23.36 -19.38 28.35
CA GLU A 4 22.94 -18.69 27.13
C GLU A 4 22.12 -19.59 26.23
N ARG A 5 22.41 -20.88 26.10
CA ARG A 5 21.62 -21.85 25.35
C ARG A 5 20.21 -22.02 25.94
N HIS A 6 20.08 -22.03 27.26
CA HIS A 6 18.74 -22.12 27.90
C HIS A 6 17.89 -20.87 27.71
N CYS A 7 18.53 -19.70 27.68
CA CYS A 7 17.84 -18.44 27.46
C CYS A 7 17.34 -18.30 25.99
N PHE A 8 18.16 -18.76 25.04
CA PHE A 8 17.82 -18.74 23.61
C PHE A 8 16.69 -19.71 23.25
N THR A 9 16.72 -20.93 23.79
CA THR A 9 15.66 -21.94 23.60
C THR A 9 14.35 -21.53 24.27
N ARG A 10 14.38 -20.88 25.43
CA ARG A 10 13.19 -20.36 26.11
C ARG A 10 12.54 -19.21 25.34
N ARG A 11 13.33 -18.29 24.79
CA ARG A 11 12.82 -17.19 23.93
C ARG A 11 12.28 -17.70 22.59
N GLY A 12 12.94 -18.68 21.97
CA GLY A 12 12.47 -19.31 20.74
C GLY A 12 11.14 -20.04 20.95
N ASN A 13 11.00 -20.80 22.03
CA ASN A 13 9.75 -21.48 22.37
C ASN A 13 8.60 -20.52 22.65
N MET A 14 8.86 -19.37 23.26
CA MET A 14 7.86 -18.31 23.51
C MET A 14 7.46 -17.63 22.21
N PHE A 15 8.42 -17.39 21.31
CA PHE A 15 8.15 -16.79 19.98
C PHE A 15 7.14 -17.63 19.18
N PHE A 16 7.37 -18.94 19.07
CA PHE A 16 6.46 -19.83 18.34
C PHE A 16 5.14 -20.08 19.08
N LYS A 17 5.15 -20.14 20.41
CA LYS A 17 3.94 -20.38 21.22
C LYS A 17 2.87 -19.30 20.98
N GLU A 18 3.25 -18.02 20.90
CA GLU A 18 2.33 -16.92 20.67
C GLU A 18 1.77 -16.89 19.24
N ARG A 19 2.42 -17.56 18.27
CA ARG A 19 2.05 -17.56 16.84
C ARG A 19 1.48 -18.91 16.39
N LYS A 20 1.44 -19.92 17.27
CA LYS A 20 1.06 -21.30 16.93
C LYS A 20 -0.28 -21.38 16.20
N GLY A 21 -1.26 -20.59 16.61
CA GLY A 21 -2.57 -20.59 15.99
C GLY A 21 -2.63 -19.95 14.59
N ALA A 22 -1.71 -19.05 14.25
CA ALA A 22 -1.60 -18.43 12.93
C ALA A 22 -0.68 -19.23 11.97
N LEU A 23 0.17 -20.10 12.51
CA LEU A 23 1.18 -20.82 11.73
C LEU A 23 0.61 -21.65 10.58
N PRO A 24 -0.50 -22.41 10.73
CA PRO A 24 -1.07 -23.15 9.60
C PRO A 24 -1.48 -22.24 8.44
N ALA A 25 -2.17 -21.14 8.73
CA ALA A 25 -2.59 -20.19 7.71
C ALA A 25 -1.38 -19.52 7.03
N TYR A 26 -0.33 -19.19 7.77
CA TYR A 26 0.92 -18.66 7.23
C TYR A 26 1.58 -19.64 6.26
N ILE A 27 1.78 -20.91 6.67
CA ILE A 27 2.42 -21.93 5.82
C ILE A 27 1.59 -22.17 4.55
N ILE A 28 0.27 -22.29 4.67
CA ILE A 28 -0.63 -22.46 3.52
C ILE A 28 -0.49 -21.28 2.56
N THR A 29 -0.44 -20.05 3.07
CA THR A 29 -0.26 -18.84 2.24
C THR A 29 1.07 -18.91 1.47
N LEU A 30 2.18 -19.27 2.13
CA LEU A 30 3.47 -19.40 1.47
C LEU A 30 3.44 -20.44 0.35
N ILE A 31 2.86 -21.62 0.61
CA ILE A 31 2.74 -22.69 -0.38
C ILE A 31 1.92 -22.22 -1.58
N ILE A 32 0.73 -21.64 -1.33
CA ILE A 32 -0.15 -21.17 -2.40
C ILE A 32 0.57 -20.11 -3.25
N CYS A 33 1.20 -19.11 -2.62
CA CYS A 33 1.91 -18.05 -3.35
C CYS A 33 3.09 -18.60 -4.18
N THR A 34 3.87 -19.54 -3.63
CA THR A 34 4.99 -20.14 -4.35
C THR A 34 4.52 -20.97 -5.54
N VAL A 35 3.49 -21.80 -5.36
CA VAL A 35 2.91 -22.60 -6.45
C VAL A 35 2.28 -21.72 -7.51
N LEU A 36 1.52 -20.71 -7.09
CA LEU A 36 0.88 -19.76 -8.01
C LEU A 36 1.92 -18.98 -8.82
N MET A 37 3.00 -18.50 -8.18
CA MET A 37 4.10 -17.82 -8.85
C MET A 37 4.73 -18.71 -9.92
N PHE A 38 5.00 -19.98 -9.60
CA PHE A 38 5.57 -20.94 -10.55
C PHE A 38 4.64 -21.15 -11.75
N ILE A 39 3.35 -21.44 -11.48
CA ILE A 39 2.34 -21.66 -12.54
C ILE A 39 2.22 -20.43 -13.44
N MET A 40 2.06 -19.26 -12.86
CA MET A 40 1.87 -18.03 -13.65
C MET A 40 3.12 -17.67 -14.47
N ASN A 41 4.32 -17.79 -13.91
CA ASN A 41 5.54 -17.55 -14.69
C ASN A 41 5.69 -18.55 -15.85
N THR A 42 5.30 -19.83 -15.65
CA THR A 42 5.33 -20.83 -16.72
C THR A 42 4.29 -20.56 -17.82
N LEU A 43 3.11 -20.07 -17.44
CA LEU A 43 2.03 -19.74 -18.39
C LEU A 43 2.27 -18.44 -19.12
N GLN A 44 3.02 -17.51 -18.55
CA GLN A 44 3.20 -16.15 -19.07
C GLN A 44 3.71 -16.13 -20.51
N ASP A 45 4.66 -17.00 -20.85
CA ASP A 45 5.25 -17.06 -22.19
C ASP A 45 4.25 -17.57 -23.25
N SER A 46 3.15 -18.23 -22.83
CA SER A 46 2.10 -18.72 -23.72
C SER A 46 0.97 -17.69 -23.93
N ILE A 47 0.93 -16.60 -23.16
CA ILE A 47 -0.07 -15.56 -23.28
C ILE A 47 0.39 -14.54 -24.32
N ALA A 48 -0.40 -14.39 -25.39
CA ALA A 48 -0.12 -13.39 -26.41
C ALA A 48 -0.37 -11.99 -25.86
N SER A 49 0.60 -11.08 -26.03
CA SER A 49 0.37 -9.65 -25.76
C SER A 49 -0.49 -9.09 -26.91
N ASN A 50 -1.67 -8.63 -26.58
CA ASN A 50 -2.62 -8.07 -27.53
C ASN A 50 -2.66 -6.53 -27.51
N HIS A 51 -1.83 -5.90 -26.67
CA HIS A 51 -1.78 -4.43 -26.48
C HIS A 51 -3.14 -3.78 -26.19
N TYR A 52 -4.06 -4.50 -25.54
CA TYR A 52 -5.36 -3.95 -25.14
C TYR A 52 -5.27 -2.91 -24.02
N ILE A 53 -4.16 -2.88 -23.32
CA ILE A 53 -3.92 -2.00 -22.19
C ILE A 53 -2.61 -1.27 -22.45
N ASP A 54 -2.65 0.06 -22.50
CA ASP A 54 -1.43 0.85 -22.67
C ASP A 54 -0.50 0.70 -21.48
N THR A 55 0.77 0.48 -21.76
CA THR A 55 1.81 0.42 -20.73
C THR A 55 2.08 1.80 -20.14
N LEU A 56 2.65 1.87 -18.93
CA LEU A 56 3.04 3.13 -18.32
C LEU A 56 3.98 3.94 -19.22
N ASP A 57 4.95 3.29 -19.85
CA ASP A 57 5.95 3.93 -20.71
C ASP A 57 5.30 4.52 -21.96
N GLU A 58 4.35 3.82 -22.58
CA GLU A 58 3.60 4.32 -23.74
C GLU A 58 2.78 5.57 -23.37
N ILE A 59 2.14 5.54 -22.21
CA ILE A 59 1.34 6.66 -21.73
C ILE A 59 2.23 7.86 -21.37
N ILE A 60 3.37 7.64 -20.70
CA ILE A 60 4.35 8.71 -20.40
C ILE A 60 4.93 9.28 -21.71
N ALA A 61 5.13 8.45 -22.73
CA ALA A 61 5.55 8.89 -24.05
C ALA A 61 4.48 9.67 -24.83
N GLY A 62 3.29 9.84 -24.26
CA GLY A 62 2.21 10.63 -24.85
C GLY A 62 1.29 9.86 -25.78
N LYS A 63 1.36 8.52 -25.81
CA LYS A 63 0.39 7.70 -26.54
C LYS A 63 -1.02 8.03 -26.09
N ASN A 64 -1.91 8.32 -27.02
CA ASN A 64 -3.31 8.69 -26.80
C ASN A 64 -3.52 9.91 -25.86
N ALA A 65 -2.53 10.80 -25.74
CA ALA A 65 -2.67 12.02 -24.93
C ALA A 65 -3.82 12.89 -25.46
N GLY A 66 -4.73 13.29 -24.55
CA GLY A 66 -5.92 14.09 -24.88
C GLY A 66 -7.15 13.28 -25.30
N ASP A 67 -7.04 11.95 -25.46
CA ASP A 67 -8.21 11.10 -25.60
C ASP A 67 -8.90 10.90 -24.25
N VAL A 68 -10.17 11.26 -24.17
CA VAL A 68 -10.95 11.20 -22.91
C VAL A 68 -11.00 9.80 -22.32
N TRP A 69 -11.07 8.76 -23.16
CA TRP A 69 -11.10 7.38 -22.69
C TRP A 69 -9.76 6.97 -22.04
N SER A 70 -8.66 7.34 -22.67
CA SER A 70 -7.32 7.10 -22.12
C SER A 70 -7.08 7.84 -20.80
N GLU A 71 -7.62 9.06 -20.66
CA GLU A 71 -7.58 9.80 -19.39
C GLU A 71 -8.38 9.10 -18.28
N ILE A 72 -9.55 8.57 -18.60
CA ILE A 72 -10.38 7.80 -17.67
C ILE A 72 -9.64 6.51 -17.25
N GLN A 73 -9.07 5.78 -18.22
CA GLN A 73 -8.27 4.59 -17.93
C GLN A 73 -7.07 4.90 -17.04
N TRP A 74 -6.39 6.02 -17.30
CA TRP A 74 -5.29 6.49 -16.47
C TRP A 74 -5.73 6.70 -15.01
N LEU A 75 -6.77 7.49 -14.77
CA LEU A 75 -7.27 7.80 -13.44
C LEU A 75 -7.75 6.56 -12.68
N ILE A 76 -8.46 5.66 -13.34
CA ILE A 76 -8.91 4.40 -12.73
C ILE A 76 -7.70 3.52 -12.38
N GLY A 77 -6.70 3.48 -13.24
CA GLY A 77 -5.46 2.72 -13.02
C GLY A 77 -4.62 3.23 -11.85
N GLU A 78 -4.69 4.52 -11.51
CA GLU A 78 -3.99 5.09 -10.37
C GLU A 78 -4.52 4.60 -9.00
N ILE A 79 -5.76 4.13 -8.93
CA ILE A 79 -6.36 3.65 -7.68
C ILE A 79 -5.57 2.47 -7.10
N PRO A 80 -5.26 1.39 -7.84
CA PRO A 80 -4.42 0.30 -7.36
C PRO A 80 -2.90 0.56 -7.55
N GLU A 81 -2.47 1.73 -8.02
CA GLU A 81 -1.05 1.98 -8.26
C GLU A 81 -0.22 2.03 -6.98
N GLY A 82 -0.80 2.52 -5.89
CA GLY A 82 -0.15 2.47 -4.58
C GLY A 82 0.26 1.06 -4.15
N GLN A 83 -0.46 0.04 -4.61
CA GLN A 83 -0.15 -1.37 -4.42
C GLN A 83 0.71 -1.96 -5.57
N VAL A 84 1.18 -1.13 -6.50
CA VAL A 84 1.98 -1.56 -7.67
C VAL A 84 1.19 -2.50 -8.60
N MET A 85 -0.14 -2.32 -8.67
CA MET A 85 -1.08 -3.12 -9.49
C MET A 85 -1.79 -2.25 -10.54
N ARG A 86 -1.08 -1.27 -11.09
CA ARG A 86 -1.64 -0.26 -11.96
C ARG A 86 -2.11 -0.84 -13.28
N THR A 87 -3.41 -1.00 -13.44
CA THR A 87 -4.14 -1.10 -14.70
C THR A 87 -5.57 -0.60 -14.49
N TRP A 88 -6.23 -0.10 -15.53
CA TRP A 88 -7.63 0.30 -15.44
C TRP A 88 -8.55 -0.91 -15.13
N VAL A 89 -8.21 -2.09 -15.66
CA VAL A 89 -8.94 -3.34 -15.39
C VAL A 89 -8.88 -3.67 -13.90
N CYS A 90 -7.69 -3.59 -13.30
CA CYS A 90 -7.52 -3.80 -11.86
C CYS A 90 -8.32 -2.77 -11.05
N GLY A 91 -8.26 -1.50 -11.43
CA GLY A 91 -9.01 -0.43 -10.74
C GLY A 91 -10.51 -0.64 -10.78
N VAL A 92 -11.08 -0.96 -11.95
CA VAL A 92 -12.52 -1.24 -12.10
C VAL A 92 -12.95 -2.43 -11.23
N VAL A 93 -12.24 -3.55 -11.32
CA VAL A 93 -12.61 -4.76 -10.55
C VAL A 93 -12.47 -4.50 -9.05
N MET A 94 -11.40 -3.81 -8.63
CA MET A 94 -11.21 -3.41 -7.23
C MET A 94 -12.36 -2.54 -6.71
N ILE A 95 -12.80 -1.55 -7.48
CA ILE A 95 -13.93 -0.68 -7.13
C ILE A 95 -15.21 -1.51 -7.00
N ILE A 96 -15.54 -2.34 -8.00
CA ILE A 96 -16.75 -3.18 -7.99
C ILE A 96 -16.78 -4.07 -6.74
N PHE A 97 -15.69 -4.77 -6.46
CA PHE A 97 -15.61 -5.64 -5.28
C PHE A 97 -15.67 -4.86 -3.97
N THR A 98 -15.08 -3.66 -3.93
CA THR A 98 -15.19 -2.80 -2.74
C THR A 98 -16.63 -2.37 -2.49
N PHE A 99 -17.40 -2.02 -3.53
CA PHE A 99 -18.82 -1.73 -3.40
C PHE A 99 -19.65 -2.96 -2.98
N ILE A 100 -19.28 -4.17 -3.44
CA ILE A 100 -19.89 -5.41 -2.93
C ILE A 100 -19.63 -5.56 -1.43
N GLY A 101 -18.39 -5.32 -0.99
CA GLY A 101 -18.03 -5.31 0.42
C GLY A 101 -18.82 -4.27 1.23
N TYR A 102 -18.92 -3.06 0.69
CA TYR A 102 -19.73 -1.98 1.27
C TYR A 102 -21.21 -2.34 1.40
N PHE A 103 -21.79 -2.95 0.40
CA PHE A 103 -23.17 -3.45 0.44
C PHE A 103 -23.34 -4.51 1.52
N PHE A 104 -22.43 -5.49 1.61
CA PHE A 104 -22.47 -6.52 2.66
C PHE A 104 -22.29 -5.95 4.07
N GLU A 105 -21.51 -4.90 4.23
CA GLU A 105 -21.35 -4.19 5.49
C GLU A 105 -22.66 -3.47 5.89
N ARG A 106 -23.26 -2.73 4.96
CA ARG A 106 -24.51 -1.98 5.19
C ARG A 106 -25.69 -2.88 5.48
N THR A 107 -25.76 -4.06 4.86
CA THR A 107 -26.80 -5.06 5.11
C THR A 107 -26.48 -6.01 6.27
N ASN A 108 -25.39 -5.77 6.99
CA ASN A 108 -24.90 -6.63 8.07
C ASN A 108 -24.82 -8.12 7.69
N SER A 109 -24.44 -8.39 6.44
CA SER A 109 -24.35 -9.73 5.88
C SER A 109 -23.25 -10.56 6.58
N ARG A 110 -23.42 -11.88 6.63
CA ARG A 110 -22.37 -12.83 7.06
C ARG A 110 -21.11 -12.76 6.19
N PHE A 111 -21.22 -12.26 4.96
CA PHE A 111 -20.13 -12.15 3.98
C PHE A 111 -19.40 -10.80 4.03
N ARG A 112 -19.71 -9.92 4.97
CA ARG A 112 -19.16 -8.55 5.01
C ARG A 112 -17.63 -8.43 5.02
N GLY A 113 -16.89 -9.47 5.39
CA GLY A 113 -15.43 -9.39 5.46
C GLY A 113 -14.91 -8.48 6.57
N THR A 114 -13.87 -7.70 6.29
CA THR A 114 -13.40 -6.58 7.13
C THR A 114 -14.24 -5.33 6.85
N ASP A 115 -14.46 -4.52 7.87
CA ASP A 115 -15.28 -3.33 7.76
C ASP A 115 -14.48 -2.20 7.07
N LEU A 116 -15.08 -1.59 6.02
CA LEU A 116 -14.44 -0.50 5.29
C LEU A 116 -14.19 0.71 6.19
N VAL A 117 -13.01 1.29 6.06
CA VAL A 117 -12.61 2.47 6.85
C VAL A 117 -12.85 2.24 8.35
N GLY A 118 -12.54 1.02 8.82
CA GLY A 118 -12.75 0.63 10.22
C GLY A 118 -14.20 0.68 10.69
N GLY A 119 -15.18 0.53 9.79
CA GLY A 119 -16.61 0.58 10.15
C GLY A 119 -17.17 1.99 10.39
N SER A 120 -16.44 3.03 10.03
CA SER A 120 -16.81 4.43 10.23
C SER A 120 -18.06 4.88 9.42
N GLY A 121 -18.39 4.16 8.34
CA GLY A 121 -19.41 4.57 7.37
C GLY A 121 -18.96 5.67 6.40
N TYR A 122 -17.71 6.15 6.49
CA TYR A 122 -17.18 7.26 5.68
C TYR A 122 -16.56 6.82 4.35
N PHE A 123 -16.79 5.58 3.90
CA PHE A 123 -16.19 5.09 2.66
C PHE A 123 -16.47 6.00 1.45
N ILE A 124 -17.73 6.35 1.20
CA ILE A 124 -18.09 7.18 0.04
C ILE A 124 -17.48 8.59 0.10
N PRO A 125 -17.61 9.34 1.21
CA PRO A 125 -16.94 10.63 1.31
C PRO A 125 -15.42 10.55 1.17
N MET A 126 -14.78 9.53 1.73
CA MET A 126 -13.33 9.33 1.60
C MET A 126 -12.93 9.04 0.15
N LEU A 127 -13.67 8.17 -0.55
CA LEU A 127 -13.47 7.89 -1.97
C LEU A 127 -13.52 9.18 -2.79
N LEU A 128 -14.51 10.03 -2.54
CA LEU A 128 -14.67 11.31 -3.26
C LEU A 128 -13.52 12.28 -2.97
N VAL A 129 -13.09 12.42 -1.72
CA VAL A 129 -11.97 13.29 -1.36
C VAL A 129 -10.66 12.79 -1.97
N SER A 130 -10.38 11.50 -1.87
CA SER A 130 -9.19 10.88 -2.46
C SER A 130 -9.16 11.01 -3.98
N THR A 131 -10.30 10.74 -4.65
CA THR A 131 -10.43 10.90 -6.11
C THR A 131 -10.29 12.36 -6.52
N GLY A 132 -10.90 13.29 -5.80
CA GLY A 132 -10.79 14.71 -6.08
C GLY A 132 -9.35 15.24 -5.91
N ALA A 133 -8.62 14.79 -4.89
CA ALA A 133 -7.21 15.11 -4.72
C ALA A 133 -6.34 14.56 -5.86
N MET A 134 -6.59 13.33 -6.29
CA MET A 134 -5.89 12.69 -7.41
C MET A 134 -6.18 13.41 -8.74
N LEU A 135 -7.43 13.76 -9.00
CA LEU A 135 -7.82 14.58 -10.15
C LEU A 135 -7.09 15.92 -10.17
N LEU A 136 -7.04 16.61 -9.02
CA LEU A 136 -6.32 17.88 -8.90
C LEU A 136 -4.82 17.71 -9.16
N ALA A 137 -4.20 16.65 -8.64
CA ALA A 137 -2.80 16.34 -8.91
C ALA A 137 -2.54 16.12 -10.41
N ASN A 138 -3.39 15.36 -11.09
CA ASN A 138 -3.28 15.10 -12.53
C ASN A 138 -3.49 16.37 -13.37
N LEU A 139 -4.41 17.25 -12.97
CA LEU A 139 -4.63 18.52 -13.65
C LEU A 139 -3.43 19.47 -13.55
N VAL A 140 -2.74 19.47 -12.41
CA VAL A 140 -1.63 20.41 -12.15
C VAL A 140 -0.28 19.87 -12.62
N TYR A 141 -0.01 18.59 -12.36
CA TYR A 141 1.33 18.01 -12.61
C TYR A 141 1.42 17.22 -13.89
N HIS A 142 0.29 16.84 -14.49
CA HIS A 142 0.24 15.89 -15.59
C HIS A 142 0.97 14.56 -15.29
N ARG A 143 0.96 13.64 -16.24
CA ARG A 143 1.58 12.30 -16.11
C ARG A 143 3.09 12.33 -16.17
N ALA A 144 3.63 13.32 -16.89
CA ALA A 144 5.05 13.52 -17.05
C ALA A 144 5.40 14.97 -16.75
N THR A 145 6.46 15.17 -15.99
CA THR A 145 7.09 16.48 -15.77
C THR A 145 8.38 16.54 -16.56
N MET A 146 9.01 17.73 -16.60
CA MET A 146 10.38 17.87 -17.16
C MET A 146 11.40 16.94 -16.47
N ASN A 147 11.08 16.42 -15.29
CA ASN A 147 11.90 15.52 -14.52
C ASN A 147 11.54 14.02 -14.70
N GLY A 148 10.57 13.71 -15.56
CA GLY A 148 10.06 12.36 -15.78
C GLY A 148 8.69 12.13 -15.12
N TRP A 149 8.44 10.92 -14.63
CA TRP A 149 7.19 10.53 -14.03
C TRP A 149 6.83 11.30 -12.75
N ALA A 150 5.57 11.75 -12.66
CA ALA A 150 4.99 12.32 -11.46
C ALA A 150 4.07 11.30 -10.80
N ALA A 151 4.34 10.97 -9.55
CA ALA A 151 3.55 10.01 -8.78
C ALA A 151 2.22 10.62 -8.29
N THR A 152 1.31 10.95 -9.21
CA THR A 152 0.02 11.59 -8.91
C THR A 152 -0.91 10.70 -8.08
N PHE A 153 -0.79 9.38 -8.20
CA PHE A 153 -1.53 8.38 -7.42
C PHE A 153 -1.34 8.53 -5.89
N ILE A 154 -0.20 9.07 -5.42
CA ILE A 154 0.01 9.23 -3.96
C ILE A 154 -0.96 10.22 -3.34
N SER A 155 -1.59 11.07 -4.13
CA SER A 155 -2.66 11.95 -3.69
C SER A 155 -3.91 11.17 -3.28
N PHE A 156 -4.16 10.02 -3.91
CA PHE A 156 -5.27 9.13 -3.58
C PHE A 156 -5.03 8.35 -2.28
N CYS A 157 -3.79 7.92 -2.02
CA CYS A 157 -3.46 6.94 -0.97
C CYS A 157 -2.71 7.52 0.23
N SER A 158 -2.50 8.83 0.33
CA SER A 158 -1.69 9.39 1.43
C SER A 158 -2.38 10.52 2.21
N LEU A 159 -2.13 11.75 1.84
CA LEU A 159 -2.50 12.91 2.66
C LEU A 159 -4.00 13.20 2.65
N ALA A 160 -4.66 13.14 1.49
CA ALA A 160 -6.09 13.46 1.38
C ALA A 160 -6.97 12.55 2.25
N PRO A 161 -6.91 11.20 2.13
CA PRO A 161 -7.68 10.31 2.99
C PRO A 161 -7.27 10.40 4.46
N LEU A 162 -5.98 10.66 4.76
CA LEU A 162 -5.53 10.85 6.13
C LEU A 162 -6.17 12.09 6.76
N LEU A 163 -6.15 13.24 6.09
CA LEU A 163 -6.77 14.47 6.60
C LEU A 163 -8.26 14.26 6.79
N PHE A 164 -8.94 13.60 5.84
CA PHE A 164 -10.35 13.29 5.98
C PHE A 164 -10.64 12.40 7.20
N THR A 165 -9.80 11.42 7.52
CA THR A 165 -9.98 10.61 8.74
C THR A 165 -9.82 11.41 10.03
N ILE A 166 -9.05 12.49 10.01
CA ILE A 166 -8.78 13.33 11.19
C ILE A 166 -9.85 14.43 11.35
N TYR A 167 -10.20 15.09 10.24
CA TYR A 167 -10.99 16.33 10.26
C TYR A 167 -12.42 16.15 9.78
N GLY A 168 -12.72 15.07 9.03
CA GLY A 168 -14.05 14.76 8.53
C GLY A 168 -14.54 15.72 7.46
N GLY A 169 -15.84 15.67 7.20
CA GLY A 169 -16.50 16.45 6.15
C GLY A 169 -16.73 17.92 6.48
N GLY A 170 -17.18 18.65 5.45
CA GLY A 170 -17.45 20.08 5.46
C GLY A 170 -16.73 20.78 4.31
N ALA A 171 -17.40 21.68 3.59
CA ALA A 171 -16.89 22.24 2.34
C ALA A 171 -15.46 22.81 2.42
N LYS A 172 -15.17 23.61 3.47
CA LYS A 172 -13.83 24.17 3.68
C LYS A 172 -12.78 23.11 4.01
N LYS A 173 -13.14 22.09 4.80
CA LYS A 173 -12.27 20.97 5.17
C LYS A 173 -11.96 20.13 3.94
N ILE A 174 -12.97 19.68 3.21
CA ILE A 174 -12.82 18.89 1.99
C ILE A 174 -11.97 19.63 0.95
N ALA A 175 -12.19 20.92 0.72
CA ALA A 175 -11.37 21.72 -0.17
C ALA A 175 -9.90 21.74 0.29
N THR A 176 -9.63 21.93 1.58
CA THR A 176 -8.27 21.92 2.14
C THR A 176 -7.62 20.56 1.99
N GLU A 177 -8.34 19.48 2.27
CA GLU A 177 -7.89 18.09 2.16
C GLU A 177 -7.54 17.72 0.72
N MET A 178 -8.39 18.13 -0.25
CA MET A 178 -8.15 17.91 -1.67
C MET A 178 -6.95 18.73 -2.17
N ILE A 179 -6.85 20.00 -1.80
CA ILE A 179 -5.75 20.88 -2.25
C ILE A 179 -4.42 20.42 -1.66
N LEU A 180 -4.32 20.24 -0.36
CA LEU A 180 -3.08 19.79 0.27
C LEU A 180 -2.73 18.37 -0.14
N GLY A 181 -3.71 17.46 -0.15
CA GLY A 181 -3.54 16.06 -0.52
C GLY A 181 -3.17 15.88 -2.00
N GLY A 182 -3.76 16.69 -2.87
CA GLY A 182 -3.47 16.66 -4.31
C GLY A 182 -2.12 17.25 -4.67
N LEU A 183 -1.76 18.39 -4.06
CA LEU A 183 -0.61 19.14 -4.51
C LEU A 183 0.68 18.85 -3.73
N ALA A 184 0.63 18.67 -2.42
CA ALA A 184 1.84 18.64 -1.62
C ALA A 184 2.69 17.38 -1.83
N PRO A 185 2.17 16.12 -1.69
CA PRO A 185 3.01 14.93 -1.82
C PRO A 185 3.57 14.74 -3.24
N ALA A 186 2.70 14.82 -4.26
CA ALA A 186 3.07 14.63 -5.65
C ALA A 186 4.03 15.72 -6.14
N GLY A 187 3.74 16.99 -5.82
CA GLY A 187 4.59 18.12 -6.19
C GLY A 187 5.97 18.08 -5.53
N PHE A 188 6.05 17.81 -4.24
CA PHE A 188 7.33 17.66 -3.55
C PHE A 188 8.14 16.49 -4.13
N GLY A 189 7.50 15.35 -4.37
CA GLY A 189 8.12 14.19 -4.99
C GLY A 189 8.72 14.51 -6.36
N ALA A 190 7.93 15.10 -7.25
CA ALA A 190 8.32 15.37 -8.64
C ALA A 190 9.33 16.51 -8.80
N TYR A 191 9.18 17.61 -8.05
CA TYR A 191 9.97 18.83 -8.27
C TYR A 191 11.10 19.03 -7.26
N ILE A 192 11.08 18.37 -6.12
CA ILE A 192 12.13 18.46 -5.11
C ILE A 192 12.87 17.13 -4.96
N ALA A 193 12.17 16.06 -4.60
CA ALA A 193 12.84 14.78 -4.31
C ALA A 193 13.48 14.17 -5.57
N MET A 194 12.79 14.17 -6.70
CA MET A 194 13.29 13.57 -7.94
C MET A 194 14.58 14.23 -8.44
N PRO A 195 14.65 15.55 -8.70
CA PRO A 195 15.85 16.17 -9.26
C PRO A 195 17.00 16.31 -8.27
N TYR A 196 16.75 16.55 -6.99
CA TYR A 196 17.79 16.88 -6.01
C TYR A 196 18.25 15.71 -5.13
N ILE A 197 17.49 14.62 -5.07
CA ILE A 197 17.82 13.47 -4.22
C ILE A 197 17.88 12.18 -5.05
N VAL A 198 16.80 11.83 -5.75
CA VAL A 198 16.65 10.53 -6.40
C VAL A 198 17.60 10.38 -7.57
N LYS A 199 17.59 11.33 -8.52
CA LYS A 199 18.49 11.30 -9.69
C LYS A 199 19.97 11.37 -9.30
N PRO A 200 20.42 12.30 -8.45
CA PRO A 200 21.84 12.38 -8.07
C PRO A 200 22.35 11.13 -7.35
N LEU A 201 21.50 10.50 -6.54
CA LEU A 201 21.85 9.25 -5.84
C LEU A 201 21.64 8.00 -6.70
N GLY A 202 21.09 8.13 -7.92
CA GLY A 202 20.75 7.01 -8.79
C GLY A 202 19.76 6.03 -8.16
N LEU A 203 18.79 6.57 -7.39
CA LEU A 203 17.74 5.78 -6.75
C LEU A 203 16.57 5.56 -7.72
N PRO A 204 15.76 4.51 -7.52
CA PRO A 204 14.57 4.27 -8.32
C PRO A 204 13.54 5.41 -8.18
N ALA A 205 12.81 5.67 -9.26
CA ALA A 205 11.85 6.79 -9.32
C ALA A 205 10.78 6.76 -8.20
N PHE A 206 10.33 5.58 -7.79
CA PHE A 206 9.34 5.45 -6.71
C PHE A 206 9.81 5.99 -5.35
N VAL A 207 11.13 6.13 -5.15
CA VAL A 207 11.69 6.75 -3.93
C VAL A 207 11.29 8.22 -3.83
N SER A 208 11.09 8.90 -4.95
CA SER A 208 10.59 10.29 -4.93
C SER A 208 9.20 10.40 -4.31
N ALA A 209 8.31 9.45 -4.62
CA ALA A 209 6.99 9.35 -4.00
C ALA A 209 7.09 9.09 -2.48
N ALA A 210 7.98 8.17 -2.08
CA ALA A 210 8.22 7.87 -0.67
C ALA A 210 8.71 9.10 0.11
N ILE A 211 9.65 9.87 -0.44
CA ILE A 211 10.16 11.11 0.16
C ILE A 211 9.05 12.17 0.18
N GLY A 212 8.31 12.33 -0.93
CA GLY A 212 7.18 13.24 -1.02
C GLY A 212 6.17 13.04 0.12
N MET A 213 5.74 11.80 0.31
CA MET A 213 4.82 11.44 1.39
C MET A 213 5.45 11.63 2.78
N ALA A 214 6.67 11.14 3.00
CA ALA A 214 7.31 11.16 4.31
C ALA A 214 7.57 12.59 4.84
N VAL A 215 7.80 13.54 3.94
CA VAL A 215 8.06 14.94 4.28
C VAL A 215 6.76 15.74 4.39
N THR A 216 5.93 15.67 3.35
CA THR A 216 4.78 16.59 3.27
C THR A 216 3.61 16.17 4.16
N VAL A 217 3.38 14.87 4.37
CA VAL A 217 2.25 14.42 5.19
C VAL A 217 2.34 14.91 6.63
N PRO A 218 3.46 14.72 7.37
CA PRO A 218 3.60 15.28 8.71
C PRO A 218 3.50 16.80 8.74
N LEU A 219 4.11 17.49 7.76
CA LEU A 219 4.10 18.96 7.69
C LEU A 219 2.69 19.51 7.46
N CYS A 220 1.91 18.89 6.54
CA CYS A 220 0.55 19.33 6.26
C CYS A 220 -0.41 19.01 7.45
N VAL A 221 -0.22 17.89 8.15
CA VAL A 221 -0.98 17.61 9.38
C VAL A 221 -0.68 18.67 10.45
N LEU A 222 0.57 19.08 10.61
CA LEU A 222 0.94 20.18 11.52
C LEU A 222 0.34 21.50 11.07
N LEU A 223 0.40 21.83 9.79
CA LEU A 223 -0.22 23.03 9.22
C LEU A 223 -1.73 23.07 9.50
N CYS A 224 -2.43 21.97 9.26
CA CYS A 224 -3.88 21.87 9.48
C CYS A 224 -4.28 22.14 10.93
N ARG A 225 -3.43 21.86 11.92
CA ARG A 225 -3.69 22.17 13.34
C ARG A 225 -3.78 23.67 13.62
N HIS A 226 -3.20 24.51 12.77
CA HIS A 226 -3.22 25.96 12.91
C HIS A 226 -4.33 26.63 12.08
N LEU A 227 -5.06 25.85 11.26
CA LEU A 227 -6.17 26.37 10.45
C LEU A 227 -7.47 26.34 11.29
N PRO A 228 -8.13 27.50 11.51
CA PRO A 228 -9.26 27.56 12.45
C PRO A 228 -10.48 26.72 12.02
N TRP A 229 -10.59 26.41 10.73
CA TRP A 229 -11.69 25.55 10.23
C TRP A 229 -11.34 24.06 10.24
N MET A 230 -10.08 23.66 10.45
CA MET A 230 -9.64 22.27 10.50
C MET A 230 -9.74 21.72 11.93
N THR A 231 -10.96 21.66 12.46
CA THR A 231 -11.23 21.09 13.76
C THR A 231 -11.32 19.56 13.66
N PRO A 232 -10.53 18.80 14.45
CA PRO A 232 -10.60 17.34 14.44
C PRO A 232 -12.00 16.85 14.81
N ILE A 233 -12.40 15.73 14.20
CA ILE A 233 -13.63 15.04 14.59
C ILE A 233 -13.40 14.26 15.90
N ASP A 234 -14.46 14.07 16.65
CA ASP A 234 -14.40 13.19 17.81
C ASP A 234 -14.30 11.73 17.37
N MET A 235 -13.10 11.16 17.52
CA MET A 235 -12.83 9.77 17.18
C MET A 235 -13.60 8.77 18.03
N SER A 236 -14.23 9.20 19.15
CA SER A 236 -15.12 8.35 19.96
C SER A 236 -16.42 8.01 19.22
N ILE A 237 -16.77 8.80 18.19
CA ILE A 237 -17.90 8.52 17.29
C ILE A 237 -17.61 7.28 16.43
N TYR A 238 -16.34 6.99 16.14
CA TYR A 238 -15.91 5.74 15.53
C TYR A 238 -15.98 4.62 16.57
N LYS A 239 -17.17 4.24 16.94
CA LYS A 239 -17.35 3.01 17.71
C LYS A 239 -16.81 1.88 16.81
N SER A 240 -15.82 1.18 17.32
CA SER A 240 -15.47 -0.13 16.78
C SER A 240 -16.78 -0.86 16.47
N SER A 241 -16.96 -1.25 15.21
CA SER A 241 -18.15 -1.96 14.79
C SER A 241 -18.39 -3.10 15.81
N PRO A 242 -19.63 -3.35 16.26
CA PRO A 242 -19.94 -4.50 17.13
C PRO A 242 -19.38 -5.82 16.62
N ALA A 243 -18.94 -5.84 15.39
CA ALA A 243 -18.29 -6.96 14.73
C ALA A 243 -16.87 -7.28 15.19
N ASP A 244 -16.12 -6.31 15.69
CA ASP A 244 -14.75 -6.53 16.18
C ASP A 244 -14.70 -7.23 17.54
N ASN A 245 -15.83 -7.31 18.24
CA ASN A 245 -15.97 -8.10 19.47
C ASN A 245 -16.12 -9.64 19.20
N ARG A 246 -16.06 -10.10 17.94
CA ARG A 246 -16.05 -11.52 17.63
C ARG A 246 -14.69 -12.12 17.98
N SER A 247 -14.66 -13.11 18.88
CA SER A 247 -13.46 -13.92 19.07
C SER A 247 -13.22 -14.78 17.84
N PHE A 248 -12.31 -14.37 16.99
CA PHE A 248 -11.85 -15.17 15.87
C PHE A 248 -10.79 -16.17 16.33
N SER A 249 -10.76 -17.37 15.72
CA SER A 249 -9.58 -18.22 15.83
C SER A 249 -8.36 -17.49 15.24
N ASP A 250 -7.17 -17.80 15.74
CA ASP A 250 -5.93 -17.15 15.31
C ASP A 250 -5.73 -17.24 13.79
N SER A 251 -6.01 -18.38 13.18
CA SER A 251 -5.92 -18.54 11.71
C SER A 251 -6.92 -17.66 10.97
N ARG A 252 -8.14 -17.51 11.48
CA ARG A 252 -9.14 -16.65 10.87
C ARG A 252 -8.79 -15.16 11.01
N LEU A 253 -8.29 -14.75 12.18
CA LEU A 253 -7.78 -13.39 12.39
C LEU A 253 -6.61 -13.09 11.45
N TYR A 254 -5.69 -14.03 11.28
CA TYR A 254 -4.56 -13.92 10.36
C TYR A 254 -5.03 -13.70 8.91
N VAL A 255 -5.94 -14.53 8.40
CA VAL A 255 -6.48 -14.40 7.03
C VAL A 255 -7.24 -13.09 6.84
N ARG A 256 -8.04 -12.67 7.83
CA ARG A 256 -8.73 -11.37 7.78
C ARG A 256 -7.74 -10.22 7.65
N ARG A 257 -6.64 -10.29 8.39
CA ARG A 257 -5.60 -9.26 8.35
C ARG A 257 -4.87 -9.28 7.00
N LEU A 258 -4.53 -10.47 6.50
CA LEU A 258 -3.91 -10.66 5.18
C LEU A 258 -4.74 -10.02 4.05
N LEU A 259 -6.07 -10.12 4.14
CA LEU A 259 -6.99 -9.55 3.16
C LEU A 259 -7.31 -8.06 3.42
N ALA A 260 -7.03 -7.50 4.60
CA ALA A 260 -7.25 -6.09 4.89
C ALA A 260 -6.05 -5.23 4.51
N ASP A 261 -4.83 -5.69 4.83
CA ASP A 261 -3.59 -4.93 4.71
C ASP A 261 -3.35 -4.28 3.33
N PRO A 262 -3.53 -4.96 2.18
CA PRO A 262 -3.30 -4.33 0.89
C PRO A 262 -4.18 -3.11 0.62
N SER A 263 -5.44 -3.14 1.04
CA SER A 263 -6.35 -2.01 0.87
C SER A 263 -6.30 -1.01 2.03
N GLU A 264 -5.62 -1.31 3.15
CA GLU A 264 -5.30 -0.32 4.18
C GLU A 264 -4.34 0.76 3.68
N LEU A 265 -3.51 0.46 2.69
CA LEU A 265 -2.64 1.45 2.07
C LEU A 265 -3.42 2.66 1.51
N ILE A 266 -4.61 2.42 1.00
CA ILE A 266 -5.54 3.46 0.50
C ILE A 266 -6.65 3.79 1.52
N PHE A 267 -6.44 3.46 2.79
CA PHE A 267 -7.36 3.70 3.90
C PHE A 267 -8.69 2.95 3.85
N TRP A 268 -8.87 2.00 2.93
CA TRP A 268 -10.12 1.26 2.84
C TRP A 268 -10.20 0.09 3.83
N GLY A 269 -9.13 -0.68 4.00
CA GLY A 269 -9.07 -1.84 4.89
C GLY A 269 -10.07 -2.95 4.52
N SER A 270 -10.45 -3.04 3.24
CA SER A 270 -11.50 -3.90 2.73
C SER A 270 -10.98 -5.25 2.25
N SER A 271 -11.42 -6.34 2.87
CA SER A 271 -11.13 -7.69 2.35
C SER A 271 -11.63 -7.89 0.92
N TRP A 272 -12.82 -7.38 0.61
CA TRP A 272 -13.38 -7.45 -0.74
C TRP A 272 -12.62 -6.61 -1.74
N GLY A 273 -12.23 -5.40 -1.36
CA GLY A 273 -11.39 -4.54 -2.21
C GLY A 273 -10.06 -5.19 -2.55
N THR A 274 -9.41 -5.83 -1.57
CA THR A 274 -8.18 -6.59 -1.80
C THR A 274 -8.38 -7.80 -2.73
N VAL A 275 -9.45 -8.57 -2.53
CA VAL A 275 -9.78 -9.70 -3.42
C VAL A 275 -10.03 -9.19 -4.84
N GLY A 276 -10.82 -8.13 -4.99
CA GLY A 276 -11.08 -7.49 -6.28
C GLY A 276 -9.80 -6.99 -6.96
N MET A 277 -8.90 -6.38 -6.20
CA MET A 277 -7.60 -5.93 -6.71
C MET A 277 -6.78 -7.08 -7.28
N TYR A 278 -6.59 -8.17 -6.55
CA TYR A 278 -5.82 -9.30 -7.07
C TYR A 278 -6.49 -10.02 -8.23
N ILE A 279 -7.82 -10.18 -8.21
CA ILE A 279 -8.58 -10.71 -9.35
C ILE A 279 -8.40 -9.80 -10.56
N GLY A 280 -8.57 -8.49 -10.41
CA GLY A 280 -8.43 -7.52 -11.49
C GLY A 280 -7.01 -7.46 -12.05
N ALA A 281 -5.99 -7.58 -11.18
CA ALA A 281 -4.60 -7.61 -11.60
C ALA A 281 -4.26 -8.91 -12.38
N VAL A 282 -4.78 -10.06 -11.95
CA VAL A 282 -4.63 -11.33 -12.69
C VAL A 282 -5.36 -11.29 -14.02
N LEU A 283 -6.56 -10.70 -14.07
CA LEU A 283 -7.30 -10.50 -15.32
C LEU A 283 -6.53 -9.58 -16.28
N ALA A 284 -5.97 -8.48 -15.78
CA ALA A 284 -5.15 -7.58 -16.60
C ALA A 284 -3.92 -8.31 -17.17
N TRP A 285 -3.23 -9.07 -16.34
CA TRP A 285 -2.10 -9.90 -16.76
C TRP A 285 -2.50 -10.97 -17.80
N TRP A 286 -3.66 -11.58 -17.63
CA TRP A 286 -4.17 -12.56 -18.60
C TRP A 286 -4.53 -11.92 -19.95
N LEU A 287 -5.08 -10.72 -19.94
CA LEU A 287 -5.40 -9.97 -21.15
C LEU A 287 -4.16 -9.45 -21.86
N ASP A 288 -3.16 -8.99 -21.10
CA ASP A 288 -1.90 -8.47 -21.62
C ASP A 288 -0.82 -8.55 -20.54
N PRO A 289 0.15 -9.47 -20.66
CA PRO A 289 1.24 -9.62 -19.69
C PRO A 289 2.14 -8.39 -19.56
N LEU A 290 2.16 -7.51 -20.56
CA LEU A 290 2.94 -6.27 -20.57
C LEU A 290 2.19 -5.10 -19.90
N ALA A 291 0.89 -5.20 -19.76
CA ALA A 291 0.03 -4.09 -19.36
C ALA A 291 0.19 -3.68 -17.89
N ASN A 292 0.66 -4.58 -17.04
CA ASN A 292 0.89 -4.24 -15.65
C ASN A 292 2.11 -3.33 -15.55
N SER A 293 1.86 -2.05 -15.64
CA SER A 293 2.82 -1.00 -15.96
C SER A 293 4.05 -0.94 -15.07
N CYS A 294 3.91 -1.35 -13.81
CA CYS A 294 5.06 -1.36 -12.89
C CYS A 294 5.74 -2.72 -12.80
N ALA A 295 5.22 -3.75 -13.48
CA ALA A 295 5.65 -5.12 -13.28
C ALA A 295 5.66 -5.97 -14.56
N ALA A 296 5.75 -5.33 -15.74
CA ALA A 296 5.76 -6.00 -17.04
C ALA A 296 6.63 -7.27 -17.00
N TYR A 297 6.09 -8.41 -17.43
CA TYR A 297 6.68 -9.75 -17.31
C TYR A 297 7.15 -10.19 -15.91
N LYS A 298 7.22 -9.28 -14.92
CA LYS A 298 7.57 -9.59 -13.53
C LYS A 298 6.33 -9.71 -12.65
N PHE A 299 5.12 -9.47 -13.19
CA PHE A 299 3.87 -9.41 -12.41
C PHE A 299 3.62 -10.64 -11.53
N PRO A 300 3.75 -11.90 -12.01
CA PRO A 300 3.53 -13.06 -11.14
C PRO A 300 4.46 -13.07 -9.93
N THR A 301 5.72 -12.74 -10.13
CA THR A 301 6.73 -12.64 -9.08
C THR A 301 6.41 -11.50 -8.11
N VAL A 302 6.07 -10.33 -8.63
CA VAL A 302 5.70 -9.16 -7.82
C VAL A 302 4.49 -9.46 -6.94
N MET A 303 3.40 -9.95 -7.52
CA MET A 303 2.16 -10.26 -6.80
C MET A 303 2.39 -11.28 -5.68
N CYS A 304 3.08 -12.38 -6.00
CA CYS A 304 3.31 -13.43 -5.00
C CYS A 304 4.29 -12.98 -3.91
N CYS A 305 5.35 -12.23 -4.25
CA CYS A 305 6.26 -11.68 -3.25
C CYS A 305 5.60 -10.62 -2.36
N GLN A 306 4.64 -9.84 -2.89
CA GLN A 306 3.80 -8.97 -2.07
C GLN A 306 3.05 -9.77 -1.00
N LEU A 307 2.30 -10.78 -1.44
CA LEU A 307 1.52 -11.62 -0.53
C LEU A 307 2.41 -12.33 0.50
N ILE A 308 3.57 -12.84 0.09
CA ILE A 308 4.55 -13.46 1.00
C ILE A 308 5.07 -12.43 2.02
N THR A 309 5.35 -11.19 1.59
CA THR A 309 5.82 -10.12 2.49
C THR A 309 4.76 -9.73 3.51
N ILE A 310 3.51 -9.54 3.08
CA ILE A 310 2.38 -9.26 3.99
C ILE A 310 2.20 -10.42 4.96
N ALA A 311 2.13 -11.65 4.45
CA ALA A 311 1.97 -12.86 5.23
C ALA A 311 3.06 -12.99 6.30
N THR A 312 4.32 -12.77 5.92
CA THR A 312 5.47 -12.81 6.82
C THR A 312 5.41 -11.70 7.86
N SER A 313 5.06 -10.48 7.45
CA SER A 313 4.92 -9.34 8.36
C SER A 313 3.82 -9.60 9.39
N ILE A 314 2.64 -10.03 8.97
CA ILE A 314 1.53 -10.36 9.88
C ILE A 314 1.95 -11.48 10.84
N PHE A 315 2.60 -12.55 10.36
CA PHE A 315 3.05 -13.66 11.20
C PHE A 315 4.05 -13.20 12.26
N LEU A 316 5.03 -12.39 11.87
CA LEU A 316 6.05 -11.87 12.80
C LEU A 316 5.44 -10.97 13.89
N TRP A 317 4.48 -10.14 13.51
CA TRP A 317 3.84 -9.16 14.40
C TRP A 317 2.49 -9.61 14.94
N PHE A 318 2.10 -10.88 14.71
CA PHE A 318 0.80 -11.45 15.09
C PHE A 318 0.44 -11.26 16.58
N PRO A 319 1.37 -11.37 17.55
CA PRO A 319 1.04 -11.12 18.96
C PRO A 319 0.56 -9.70 19.24
N LYS A 320 1.08 -8.69 18.53
CA LYS A 320 0.62 -7.31 18.63
C LYS A 320 -0.78 -7.15 18.03
N ILE A 321 -0.99 -7.72 16.84
CA ILE A 321 -2.29 -7.74 16.16
C ILE A 321 -3.36 -8.37 17.05
N LYS A 322 -3.04 -9.49 17.68
CA LYS A 322 -3.96 -10.21 18.58
C LYS A 322 -4.35 -9.38 19.81
N ARG A 323 -3.46 -8.51 20.29
CA ARG A 323 -3.73 -7.58 21.40
C ARG A 323 -4.45 -6.30 20.95
N GLY A 324 -4.76 -6.13 19.66
CA GLY A 324 -5.32 -4.91 19.11
C GLY A 324 -4.35 -3.73 19.04
N GLU A 325 -3.03 -4.00 19.12
CA GLU A 325 -2.00 -2.97 18.98
C GLU A 325 -1.70 -2.69 17.50
N SER A 326 -1.31 -1.45 17.18
CA SER A 326 -0.86 -1.11 15.82
C SER A 326 0.44 -1.86 15.47
N ALA A 327 0.40 -2.69 14.45
CA ALA A 327 1.53 -3.49 13.99
C ALA A 327 2.20 -2.95 12.73
N PHE A 328 1.60 -1.97 12.03
CA PHE A 328 2.13 -1.29 10.84
C PHE A 328 2.57 -2.24 9.71
N THR A 329 1.85 -3.35 9.51
CA THR A 329 2.23 -4.44 8.59
C THR A 329 2.00 -4.13 7.11
N PHE A 330 1.19 -3.12 6.80
CA PHE A 330 0.64 -2.86 5.46
C PHE A 330 1.55 -2.10 4.50
N SER A 331 2.75 -1.67 4.88
CA SER A 331 3.62 -0.87 4.00
C SER A 331 4.80 -1.63 3.39
N GLY A 332 5.21 -2.74 3.98
CA GLY A 332 6.38 -3.51 3.51
C GLY A 332 6.22 -4.14 2.13
N PHE A 333 5.01 -4.51 1.75
CA PHE A 333 4.76 -5.17 0.46
C PHE A 333 4.97 -4.25 -0.75
N VAL A 334 4.74 -2.96 -0.60
CA VAL A 334 5.01 -1.98 -1.67
C VAL A 334 6.49 -1.89 -1.96
N ILE A 335 7.32 -1.95 -0.91
CA ILE A 335 8.78 -1.89 -1.01
C ILE A 335 9.32 -3.04 -1.87
N ILE A 336 8.91 -4.28 -1.55
CA ILE A 336 9.40 -5.46 -2.30
C ILE A 336 8.98 -5.41 -3.77
N SER A 337 7.77 -4.94 -4.06
CA SER A 337 7.28 -4.81 -5.43
C SER A 337 8.11 -3.84 -6.24
N ALA A 338 8.38 -2.67 -5.68
CA ALA A 338 9.20 -1.66 -6.32
C ALA A 338 10.64 -2.15 -6.54
N PHE A 339 11.19 -2.92 -5.61
CA PHE A 339 12.54 -3.48 -5.76
C PHE A 339 12.62 -4.54 -6.85
N ILE A 340 11.65 -5.47 -6.93
CA ILE A 340 11.59 -6.49 -7.97
C ILE A 340 11.49 -5.83 -9.37
N ASN A 341 10.73 -4.75 -9.48
CA ASN A 341 10.61 -4.02 -10.74
C ASN A 341 11.91 -3.32 -11.17
N THR A 342 12.69 -2.85 -10.20
CA THR A 342 13.85 -1.99 -10.47
C THR A 342 15.15 -2.77 -10.57
N TYR A 343 15.31 -3.80 -9.74
CA TYR A 343 16.57 -4.53 -9.61
C TYR A 343 16.44 -5.96 -10.13
N GLU A 344 17.48 -6.44 -10.81
CA GLU A 344 17.62 -7.85 -11.15
C GLU A 344 18.11 -8.59 -9.90
N MET A 345 17.21 -9.32 -9.25
CA MET A 345 17.50 -9.98 -7.98
C MET A 345 17.59 -11.49 -8.14
N SER A 346 18.66 -12.09 -7.63
CA SER A 346 18.70 -13.53 -7.41
C SER A 346 17.67 -13.96 -6.36
N VAL A 347 17.25 -15.22 -6.39
CA VAL A 347 16.28 -15.76 -5.41
C VAL A 347 16.70 -15.51 -3.95
N PRO A 348 17.98 -15.75 -3.53
CA PRO A 348 18.41 -15.42 -2.18
C PRO A 348 18.26 -13.94 -1.84
N LEU A 349 18.62 -13.04 -2.77
CA LEU A 349 18.52 -11.59 -2.56
C LEU A 349 17.05 -11.15 -2.45
N MET A 350 16.16 -11.77 -3.22
CA MET A 350 14.72 -11.54 -3.12
C MET A 350 14.15 -11.97 -1.77
N ILE A 351 14.56 -13.15 -1.26
CA ILE A 351 14.16 -13.62 0.07
C ILE A 351 14.65 -12.66 1.17
N ILE A 352 15.89 -12.21 1.09
CA ILE A 352 16.44 -11.23 2.04
C ILE A 352 15.64 -9.93 1.95
N SER A 353 15.31 -9.45 0.77
CA SER A 353 14.53 -8.22 0.57
C SER A 353 13.10 -8.33 1.14
N ILE A 354 12.46 -9.50 0.99
CA ILE A 354 11.17 -9.81 1.63
C ILE A 354 11.28 -9.69 3.16
N LEU A 355 12.31 -10.31 3.74
CA LEU A 355 12.54 -10.27 5.19
C LEU A 355 12.85 -8.84 5.67
N VAL A 356 13.68 -8.10 4.93
CA VAL A 356 13.97 -6.69 5.24
C VAL A 356 12.66 -5.88 5.25
N ALA A 357 11.85 -5.99 4.22
CA ALA A 357 10.59 -5.27 4.13
C ALA A 357 9.60 -5.67 5.24
N ALA A 358 9.44 -6.97 5.50
CA ALA A 358 8.50 -7.49 6.50
C ALA A 358 8.90 -7.19 7.96
N VAL A 359 10.20 -7.09 8.25
CA VAL A 359 10.71 -6.87 9.61
C VAL A 359 10.95 -5.40 9.88
N PHE A 360 11.76 -4.75 9.01
CA PHE A 360 12.28 -3.41 9.32
C PHE A 360 11.25 -2.31 9.11
N THR A 361 10.30 -2.47 8.15
CA THR A 361 9.28 -1.44 7.95
C THR A 361 8.36 -1.30 9.17
N PRO A 362 7.74 -2.37 9.70
CA PRO A 362 6.94 -2.26 10.92
C PRO A 362 7.76 -1.86 12.15
N LEU A 363 8.97 -2.43 12.29
CA LEU A 363 9.85 -2.15 13.44
C LEU A 363 10.24 -0.68 13.50
N THR A 364 10.63 -0.09 12.37
CA THR A 364 11.01 1.32 12.28
C THR A 364 9.80 2.21 12.52
N ALA A 365 8.62 1.89 11.95
CA ALA A 365 7.39 2.62 12.18
C ALA A 365 7.00 2.65 13.67
N MET A 366 7.05 1.51 14.33
CA MET A 366 6.77 1.41 15.77
C MET A 366 7.75 2.24 16.59
N LYS A 367 9.07 2.13 16.33
CA LYS A 367 10.07 2.91 17.04
C LYS A 367 9.93 4.41 16.83
N LEU A 368 9.63 4.84 15.59
CA LEU A 368 9.35 6.24 15.30
C LEU A 368 8.11 6.73 16.06
N TYR A 369 7.04 5.95 16.05
CA TYR A 369 5.81 6.29 16.76
C TYR A 369 6.01 6.38 18.27
N GLU A 370 6.71 5.42 18.88
CA GLU A 370 6.89 5.34 20.34
C GLU A 370 7.93 6.34 20.89
N LYS A 371 9.02 6.61 20.15
CA LYS A 371 10.21 7.30 20.69
C LYS A 371 10.44 8.71 20.17
N THR A 372 9.64 9.18 19.20
CA THR A 372 9.86 10.49 18.58
C THR A 372 8.66 11.42 18.78
N LYS A 373 8.84 12.70 18.37
CA LYS A 373 7.74 13.67 18.32
C LYS A 373 6.61 13.24 17.37
N LEU A 374 6.84 12.23 16.50
CA LEU A 374 5.82 11.64 15.64
C LEU A 374 4.69 10.96 16.43
N ARG A 375 4.92 10.62 17.71
CA ARG A 375 3.87 10.14 18.62
C ARG A 375 2.70 11.13 18.76
N SER A 376 2.94 12.42 18.60
CA SER A 376 1.89 13.41 18.60
C SER A 376 1.11 13.53 17.30
N LEU A 377 1.58 12.86 16.24
CA LEU A 377 0.98 12.81 14.92
C LEU A 377 0.26 11.46 14.69
N PRO A 378 -0.65 11.37 13.70
CA PRO A 378 -1.28 10.11 13.35
C PRO A 378 -0.26 9.00 13.05
N PRO A 379 -0.55 7.73 13.37
CA PRO A 379 0.36 6.59 13.14
C PRO A 379 0.84 6.48 11.68
N CYS A 380 0.03 6.90 10.72
CA CYS A 380 0.35 6.92 9.30
C CYS A 380 1.64 7.74 9.01
N CYS A 381 1.89 8.85 9.73
CA CYS A 381 3.12 9.63 9.56
C CYS A 381 4.37 8.79 9.87
N SER A 382 4.33 7.99 10.94
CA SER A 382 5.42 7.09 11.29
C SER A 382 5.61 5.98 10.26
N THR A 383 4.51 5.47 9.69
CA THR A 383 4.54 4.46 8.63
C THR A 383 5.17 4.99 7.36
N LEU A 384 4.77 6.17 6.88
CA LEU A 384 5.31 6.78 5.67
C LEU A 384 6.80 7.14 5.84
N THR A 385 7.19 7.65 7.00
CA THR A 385 8.59 7.93 7.31
C THR A 385 9.42 6.64 7.34
N SER A 386 8.90 5.58 7.96
CA SER A 386 9.54 4.26 7.97
C SER A 386 9.68 3.67 6.58
N PHE A 387 8.62 3.74 5.79
CA PHE A 387 8.62 3.33 4.38
C PHE A 387 9.75 4.03 3.61
N CYS A 388 9.86 5.34 3.73
CA CYS A 388 10.91 6.13 3.09
C CYS A 388 12.31 5.73 3.54
N ILE A 389 12.54 5.56 4.85
CA ILE A 389 13.85 5.14 5.39
C ILE A 389 14.26 3.78 4.85
N VAL A 390 13.36 2.79 4.89
CA VAL A 390 13.66 1.43 4.41
C VAL A 390 13.85 1.42 2.88
N CYS A 391 13.03 2.16 2.13
CA CYS A 391 13.20 2.32 0.68
C CYS A 391 14.59 2.84 0.31
N ILE A 392 15.01 3.96 0.90
CA ILE A 392 16.31 4.57 0.60
C ILE A 392 17.44 3.64 1.01
N SER A 393 17.43 3.20 2.27
CA SER A 393 18.53 2.40 2.83
C SER A 393 18.74 1.10 2.05
N TRP A 394 17.66 0.37 1.75
CA TRP A 394 17.76 -0.90 1.04
C TRP A 394 18.00 -0.72 -0.46
N SER A 395 17.49 0.35 -1.10
CA SER A 395 17.87 0.70 -2.47
C SER A 395 19.36 0.92 -2.65
N LEU A 396 20.00 1.60 -1.69
CA LEU A 396 21.46 1.80 -1.73
C LEU A 396 22.22 0.48 -1.62
N VAL A 397 21.76 -0.44 -0.76
CA VAL A 397 22.34 -1.78 -0.63
C VAL A 397 22.15 -2.58 -1.93
N LEU A 398 20.92 -2.63 -2.45
CA LEU A 398 20.61 -3.36 -3.69
C LEU A 398 21.42 -2.84 -4.85
N ARG A 399 21.51 -1.52 -5.00
CA ARG A 399 22.36 -0.91 -6.03
C ARG A 399 23.82 -1.35 -5.94
N ALA A 400 24.38 -1.39 -4.74
CA ALA A 400 25.78 -1.80 -4.54
C ALA A 400 26.04 -3.31 -4.81
N VAL A 401 24.98 -4.14 -4.75
CA VAL A 401 25.10 -5.61 -4.93
C VAL A 401 24.71 -6.05 -6.34
N THR A 402 23.84 -5.29 -7.05
CA THR A 402 23.32 -5.65 -8.39
C THR A 402 23.99 -4.89 -9.54
N MET A 403 24.77 -3.86 -9.25
CA MET A 403 25.67 -3.17 -10.21
C MET A 403 27.10 -3.65 -10.07
#